data_c036eec2fa3d05d9fd0438f2cc7fecc0
#
_entry.id   c036eec2fa3d05d9fd0438f2cc7fecc0
#
_cell.length_a   1.000
_cell.length_b   1.000
_cell.length_c   1.000
_cell.angle_alpha   90.00
_cell.angle_beta   90.00
_cell.angle_gamma   90.00
#
_symmetry.space_group_name_H-M   'P 1'
#
loop_
_entity.id
_entity.type
_entity.pdbx_description
1 polymer ?
#
loop_
_entity_poly.entity_id
_entity_poly.type
_entity_poly.pdbx_seq_one_letter_code
_entity_poly.pdbx_strand_id
1 'polypeptide(L)'
;MDYDYDVVIVGAGPVGGYASRLLCERGLSVLMIEEHTEIGRPFQCAGLVTPSAMHAVEAYGTVVQDVDGALIHGPSGTLVPVGKDGDLRTYVVCRKRFDQEVVQQGLQAGADIMLESQPIDAVIRPDGVIVAIKNQRTEAERQVTCKLIIGCDGAHSWVRRKFKMGHPKEMMVGFQAEVVGYEGKNRWLEMYSGSEIAPGFFAWVIPSGNDTHRIGLWSKAEMLDGKSILDCYNGLLNHPLWKERFENVQETARYCGPVPSGMIRRPFKERVMVLGDAAGMAKPTTGGGLGPGFKQISSIVDKLVIAVNTDKLTEKDLKSVTKSSWPKMKKEQERARALRDLLVSTRTDEELDRHFANFAKPEVIELINSVGDIEKPVPLGMALLRKVPAFRKLAFQAGVKLLFT
;
A
#
# COMPACT_ATOMS: atom_id res chain seq x y z
N MET A 1 11.17 -26.25 -24.48
CA MET A 1 12.15 -25.14 -24.41
C MET A 1 12.89 -25.30 -23.09
N ASP A 2 14.20 -25.25 -23.09
CA ASP A 2 14.93 -25.06 -21.83
C ASP A 2 14.81 -23.57 -21.47
N TYR A 3 14.20 -23.27 -20.34
CA TYR A 3 14.04 -21.89 -19.85
C TYR A 3 15.24 -21.50 -19.01
N ASP A 4 15.62 -20.19 -19.08
CA ASP A 4 16.62 -19.66 -18.17
C ASP A 4 16.09 -19.66 -16.73
N TYR A 5 14.78 -19.36 -16.56
CA TYR A 5 14.08 -19.35 -15.28
C TYR A 5 12.64 -19.87 -15.40
N ASP A 6 12.10 -20.41 -14.33
CA ASP A 6 10.66 -20.70 -14.25
C ASP A 6 9.84 -19.41 -14.20
N VAL A 7 10.30 -18.41 -13.42
CA VAL A 7 9.60 -17.13 -13.20
C VAL A 7 10.57 -15.97 -13.32
N VAL A 8 10.15 -14.94 -14.04
CA VAL A 8 10.79 -13.62 -14.02
C VAL A 8 9.87 -12.64 -13.26
N ILE A 9 10.40 -12.04 -12.20
CA ILE A 9 9.72 -10.99 -11.41
C ILE A 9 10.28 -9.62 -11.82
N VAL A 10 9.42 -8.72 -12.26
CA VAL A 10 9.77 -7.34 -12.55
C VAL A 10 9.45 -6.48 -11.33
N GLY A 11 10.48 -5.83 -10.77
CA GLY A 11 10.43 -5.06 -9.53
C GLY A 11 10.85 -5.87 -8.29
N ALA A 12 11.98 -5.49 -7.69
CA ALA A 12 12.50 -6.07 -6.45
C ALA A 12 12.16 -5.21 -5.22
N GLY A 13 10.94 -4.67 -5.17
CA GLY A 13 10.38 -4.11 -3.95
C GLY A 13 9.93 -5.23 -2.98
N PRO A 14 9.33 -4.90 -1.81
CA PRO A 14 8.97 -5.89 -0.79
C PRO A 14 8.05 -7.01 -1.30
N VAL A 15 7.10 -6.68 -2.19
CA VAL A 15 6.19 -7.70 -2.74
C VAL A 15 6.93 -8.64 -3.69
N GLY A 16 7.87 -8.12 -4.49
CA GLY A 16 8.72 -8.93 -5.37
C GLY A 16 9.68 -9.81 -4.60
N GLY A 17 10.37 -9.26 -3.58
CA GLY A 17 11.24 -10.03 -2.69
C GLY A 17 10.51 -11.14 -1.94
N TYR A 18 9.33 -10.83 -1.39
CA TYR A 18 8.51 -11.84 -0.71
C TYR A 18 7.99 -12.92 -1.67
N ALA A 19 7.58 -12.53 -2.88
CA ALA A 19 7.15 -13.48 -3.90
C ALA A 19 8.29 -14.39 -4.34
N SER A 20 9.50 -13.84 -4.57
CA SER A 20 10.68 -14.63 -4.96
C SER A 20 11.02 -15.66 -3.89
N ARG A 21 11.04 -15.27 -2.60
CA ARG A 21 11.25 -16.21 -1.50
C ARG A 21 10.26 -17.37 -1.54
N LEU A 22 8.96 -17.07 -1.57
CA LEU A 22 7.93 -18.11 -1.53
C LEU A 22 7.97 -19.08 -2.72
N LEU A 23 8.37 -18.59 -3.90
CA LEU A 23 8.50 -19.40 -5.11
C LEU A 23 9.76 -20.27 -5.07
N CYS A 24 10.92 -19.72 -4.65
CA CYS A 24 12.17 -20.45 -4.52
C CYS A 24 12.11 -21.52 -3.43
N GLU A 25 11.51 -21.24 -2.27
CA GLU A 25 11.26 -22.23 -1.20
C GLU A 25 10.44 -23.43 -1.69
N ARG A 26 9.74 -23.30 -2.83
CA ARG A 26 8.95 -24.35 -3.49
C ARG A 26 9.60 -24.93 -4.73
N GLY A 27 10.89 -24.66 -4.90
CA GLY A 27 11.72 -25.26 -5.93
C GLY A 27 11.64 -24.63 -7.32
N LEU A 28 11.07 -23.45 -7.48
CA LEU A 28 11.11 -22.73 -8.74
C LEU A 28 12.40 -21.89 -8.86
N SER A 29 12.96 -21.82 -10.07
CA SER A 29 14.02 -20.87 -10.40
C SER A 29 13.43 -19.50 -10.70
N VAL A 30 13.93 -18.44 -10.02
CA VAL A 30 13.37 -17.10 -10.08
C VAL A 30 14.45 -16.05 -10.36
N LEU A 31 14.20 -15.17 -11.34
CA LEU A 31 14.98 -13.97 -11.55
C LEU A 31 14.17 -12.75 -11.17
N MET A 32 14.71 -11.86 -10.32
CA MET A 32 14.19 -10.51 -10.10
C MET A 32 14.91 -9.49 -10.99
N ILE A 33 14.17 -8.57 -11.60
CA ILE A 33 14.70 -7.45 -12.39
C ILE A 33 14.35 -6.15 -11.66
N GLU A 34 15.35 -5.33 -11.32
CA GLU A 34 15.19 -4.07 -10.63
C GLU A 34 15.87 -2.93 -11.37
N GLU A 35 15.13 -1.83 -11.59
CA GLU A 35 15.64 -0.69 -12.37
C GLU A 35 16.64 0.18 -11.62
N HIS A 36 16.60 0.18 -10.29
CA HIS A 36 17.45 1.01 -9.45
C HIS A 36 18.80 0.32 -9.15
N THR A 37 19.77 1.15 -8.77
CA THR A 37 21.11 0.71 -8.35
C THR A 37 21.10 0.07 -6.97
N GLU A 38 20.09 0.38 -6.16
CA GLU A 38 19.97 -0.04 -4.77
C GLU A 38 18.52 -0.34 -4.39
N ILE A 39 18.28 -1.47 -3.72
CA ILE A 39 16.97 -1.83 -3.19
C ILE A 39 16.53 -0.85 -2.11
N GLY A 40 15.25 -0.46 -2.15
CA GLY A 40 14.65 0.48 -1.20
C GLY A 40 14.97 1.96 -1.46
N ARG A 41 15.47 2.27 -2.66
CA ARG A 41 15.65 3.63 -3.18
C ARG A 41 14.95 3.76 -4.53
N PRO A 42 14.34 4.93 -4.86
CA PRO A 42 14.07 6.05 -3.95
C PRO A 42 13.08 5.67 -2.84
N PHE A 43 13.19 6.34 -1.69
CA PHE A 43 12.30 6.12 -0.56
C PHE A 43 10.91 6.74 -0.82
N GLN A 44 9.84 5.97 -0.76
CA GLN A 44 8.51 6.43 -1.22
C GLN A 44 7.34 5.99 -0.29
N CYS A 45 7.59 5.80 1.01
CA CYS A 45 6.57 5.26 1.88
C CYS A 45 6.64 5.80 3.31
N ALA A 46 5.49 5.93 3.96
CA ALA A 46 5.38 6.31 5.36
C ALA A 46 6.04 5.31 6.34
N GLY A 47 6.25 4.06 5.90
CA GLY A 47 6.98 3.04 6.66
C GLY A 47 6.15 2.34 7.72
N LEU A 48 4.84 2.50 7.73
CA LEU A 48 3.95 1.78 8.64
C LEU A 48 3.76 0.34 8.19
N VAL A 49 4.07 -0.62 9.06
CA VAL A 49 3.94 -2.06 8.82
C VAL A 49 3.14 -2.69 9.96
N THR A 50 2.03 -3.32 9.62
CA THR A 50 1.17 -3.98 10.60
C THR A 50 1.83 -5.24 11.18
N PRO A 51 1.47 -5.68 12.39
CA PRO A 51 2.02 -6.90 12.97
C PRO A 51 1.90 -8.13 12.07
N SER A 52 0.78 -8.28 11.36
CA SER A 52 0.59 -9.42 10.44
C SER A 52 1.47 -9.34 9.19
N ALA A 53 1.70 -8.14 8.65
CA ALA A 53 2.62 -7.95 7.53
C ALA A 53 4.08 -8.15 7.97
N MET A 54 4.44 -7.69 9.17
CA MET A 54 5.76 -7.92 9.76
C MET A 54 6.02 -9.41 10.02
N HIS A 55 5.03 -10.12 10.57
CA HIS A 55 5.13 -11.57 10.80
C HIS A 55 5.34 -12.37 9.50
N ALA A 56 4.76 -11.93 8.39
CA ALA A 56 4.93 -12.61 7.09
C ALA A 56 6.37 -12.60 6.60
N VAL A 57 7.13 -11.56 6.92
CA VAL A 57 8.51 -11.35 6.43
C VAL A 57 9.57 -11.37 7.53
N GLU A 58 9.17 -11.37 8.80
CA GLU A 58 10.03 -11.45 10.00
C GLU A 58 11.16 -10.41 10.03
N ALA A 59 10.98 -9.26 9.36
CA ALA A 59 12.00 -8.20 9.24
C ALA A 59 12.05 -7.26 10.46
N TYR A 60 11.97 -7.80 11.67
CA TYR A 60 11.90 -7.03 12.93
C TYR A 60 13.13 -6.16 13.18
N GLY A 61 14.32 -6.56 12.70
CA GLY A 61 15.56 -5.77 12.80
C GLY A 61 15.52 -4.42 12.07
N THR A 62 14.46 -4.16 11.30
CA THR A 62 14.26 -2.93 10.52
C THR A 62 13.34 -1.92 11.21
N VAL A 63 12.73 -2.31 12.33
CA VAL A 63 11.84 -1.46 13.15
C VAL A 63 12.65 -0.32 13.75
N VAL A 64 12.15 0.90 13.62
CA VAL A 64 12.73 2.12 14.20
C VAL A 64 11.85 2.70 15.30
N GLN A 65 10.55 2.38 15.30
CA GLN A 65 9.59 2.84 16.29
C GLN A 65 8.39 1.89 16.35
N ASP A 66 7.93 1.63 17.57
CA ASP A 66 6.62 1.01 17.82
C ASP A 66 5.54 2.10 17.91
N VAL A 67 4.31 1.77 17.50
CA VAL A 67 3.17 2.68 17.58
C VAL A 67 2.01 1.99 18.28
N ASP A 68 1.51 2.63 19.35
CA ASP A 68 0.41 2.15 20.19
C ASP A 68 -0.94 2.77 19.82
N GLY A 69 -0.93 3.91 19.17
CA GLY A 69 -2.17 4.59 18.82
C GLY A 69 -2.01 5.78 17.89
N ALA A 70 -3.14 6.46 17.68
CA ALA A 70 -3.26 7.65 16.86
C ALA A 70 -4.05 8.75 17.57
N LEU A 71 -3.60 9.99 17.43
CA LEU A 71 -4.35 11.19 17.74
C LEU A 71 -4.93 11.73 16.43
N ILE A 72 -6.25 11.65 16.26
CA ILE A 72 -6.91 12.02 15.01
C ILE A 72 -7.62 13.35 15.19
N HIS A 73 -7.18 14.37 14.44
CA HIS A 73 -7.70 15.73 14.49
C HIS A 73 -8.71 15.98 13.36
N GLY A 74 -9.90 16.40 13.72
CA GLY A 74 -10.90 16.91 12.79
C GLY A 74 -10.59 18.33 12.31
N PRO A 75 -11.27 18.87 11.27
CA PRO A 75 -10.97 20.17 10.69
C PRO A 75 -11.01 21.33 11.71
N SER A 76 -11.94 21.33 12.64
CA SER A 76 -12.08 22.34 13.71
C SER A 76 -11.27 22.03 14.98
N GLY A 77 -10.38 21.04 14.95
CA GLY A 77 -9.54 20.67 16.08
C GLY A 77 -10.14 19.61 17.03
N THR A 78 -11.32 19.07 16.74
CA THR A 78 -11.89 17.95 17.51
C THR A 78 -10.93 16.78 17.53
N LEU A 79 -10.54 16.30 18.73
CA LEU A 79 -9.56 15.22 18.92
C LEU A 79 -10.25 13.88 19.18
N VAL A 80 -9.84 12.86 18.44
CA VAL A 80 -10.26 11.46 18.63
C VAL A 80 -9.01 10.61 18.90
N PRO A 81 -8.71 10.27 20.17
CA PRO A 81 -7.61 9.38 20.50
C PRO A 81 -8.03 7.92 20.27
N VAL A 82 -7.24 7.19 19.50
CA VAL A 82 -7.45 5.77 19.18
C VAL A 82 -6.22 4.98 19.57
N GLY A 83 -6.37 3.97 20.40
CA GLY A 83 -5.28 3.16 20.93
C GLY A 83 -5.14 3.27 22.44
N LYS A 84 -4.15 2.59 22.99
CA LYS A 84 -3.82 2.58 24.42
C LYS A 84 -2.31 2.42 24.56
N ASP A 85 -1.69 3.18 25.46
CA ASP A 85 -0.26 3.08 25.73
C ASP A 85 0.12 1.63 26.08
N GLY A 86 1.15 1.10 25.42
CA GLY A 86 1.62 -0.27 25.54
C GLY A 86 0.86 -1.32 24.70
N ASP A 87 -0.19 -0.93 23.97
CA ASP A 87 -0.94 -1.83 23.07
C ASP A 87 -0.47 -1.62 21.62
N LEU A 88 0.54 -2.36 21.21
CA LEU A 88 1.16 -2.25 19.88
C LEU A 88 0.12 -2.41 18.75
N ARG A 89 -0.01 -1.38 17.93
CA ARG A 89 -0.90 -1.36 16.76
C ARG A 89 -0.18 -1.50 15.42
N THR A 90 1.01 -0.92 15.32
CA THR A 90 1.78 -0.98 14.08
C THR A 90 3.26 -0.68 14.38
N TYR A 91 4.13 -1.10 13.46
CA TYR A 91 5.55 -0.76 13.47
C TYR A 91 5.83 0.37 12.49
N VAL A 92 6.80 1.21 12.81
CA VAL A 92 7.46 2.09 11.83
C VAL A 92 8.81 1.48 11.49
N VAL A 93 9.08 1.31 10.21
CA VAL A 93 10.32 0.70 9.74
C VAL A 93 11.19 1.68 8.96
N CYS A 94 12.50 1.44 8.96
CA CYS A 94 13.37 1.98 7.93
C CYS A 94 13.10 1.24 6.62
N ARG A 95 12.36 1.86 5.68
CA ARG A 95 11.92 1.21 4.44
C ARG A 95 13.06 0.70 3.58
N LYS A 96 14.18 1.43 3.52
CA LYS A 96 15.36 0.95 2.82
C LYS A 96 15.82 -0.41 3.38
N ARG A 97 16.04 -0.48 4.70
CA ARG A 97 16.46 -1.73 5.36
C ARG A 97 15.41 -2.83 5.26
N PHE A 98 14.13 -2.48 5.41
CA PHE A 98 13.02 -3.41 5.30
C PHE A 98 12.95 -4.04 3.90
N ASP A 99 13.00 -3.23 2.85
CA ASP A 99 12.95 -3.72 1.48
C ASP A 99 14.18 -4.59 1.16
N GLN A 100 15.37 -4.18 1.62
CA GLN A 100 16.60 -4.96 1.49
C GLN A 100 16.50 -6.31 2.20
N GLU A 101 16.02 -6.34 3.44
CA GLU A 101 15.85 -7.56 4.22
C GLU A 101 14.92 -8.55 3.53
N VAL A 102 13.76 -8.08 3.04
CA VAL A 102 12.78 -8.93 2.35
C VAL A 102 13.33 -9.47 1.03
N VAL A 103 14.09 -8.67 0.28
CA VAL A 103 14.75 -9.12 -0.96
C VAL A 103 15.88 -10.11 -0.64
N GLN A 104 16.67 -9.85 0.40
CA GLN A 104 17.75 -10.75 0.84
C GLN A 104 17.22 -12.14 1.19
N GLN A 105 16.05 -12.24 1.83
CA GLN A 105 15.39 -13.53 2.07
C GLN A 105 15.06 -14.28 0.77
N GLY A 106 14.66 -13.57 -0.28
CA GLY A 106 14.47 -14.15 -1.61
C GLY A 106 15.76 -14.69 -2.22
N LEU A 107 16.86 -13.92 -2.10
CA LEU A 107 18.19 -14.33 -2.57
C LEU A 107 18.72 -15.55 -1.79
N GLN A 108 18.54 -15.56 -0.48
CA GLN A 108 18.90 -16.70 0.38
C GLN A 108 18.10 -17.96 0.05
N ALA A 109 16.86 -17.80 -0.41
CA ALA A 109 16.03 -18.92 -0.91
C ALA A 109 16.43 -19.40 -2.32
N GLY A 110 17.38 -18.74 -2.98
CA GLY A 110 17.94 -19.15 -4.28
C GLY A 110 17.46 -18.33 -5.48
N ALA A 111 16.83 -17.17 -5.27
CA ALA A 111 16.52 -16.27 -6.37
C ALA A 111 17.75 -15.54 -6.88
N ASP A 112 17.78 -15.23 -8.18
CA ASP A 112 18.74 -14.32 -8.78
C ASP A 112 18.17 -12.90 -8.88
N ILE A 113 19.05 -11.89 -8.98
CA ILE A 113 18.67 -10.51 -9.19
C ILE A 113 19.54 -9.79 -10.22
N MET A 114 18.91 -8.95 -11.02
CA MET A 114 19.57 -8.02 -11.91
C MET A 114 19.19 -6.58 -11.49
N LEU A 115 20.14 -5.86 -10.88
CA LEU A 115 20.01 -4.43 -10.58
C LEU A 115 20.31 -3.58 -11.83
N GLU A 116 19.97 -2.28 -11.76
CA GLU A 116 20.15 -1.33 -12.87
C GLU A 116 19.56 -1.84 -14.20
N SER A 117 18.50 -2.64 -14.11
CA SER A 117 17.96 -3.38 -15.25
C SER A 117 16.46 -3.21 -15.35
N GLN A 118 15.99 -2.92 -16.55
CA GLN A 118 14.57 -2.77 -16.83
C GLN A 118 14.12 -3.63 -18.00
N PRO A 119 12.92 -4.20 -17.99
CA PRO A 119 12.36 -4.85 -19.15
C PRO A 119 12.00 -3.80 -20.21
N ILE A 120 12.47 -4.01 -21.43
CA ILE A 120 12.16 -3.13 -22.57
C ILE A 120 11.13 -3.75 -23.50
N ASP A 121 11.08 -5.08 -23.55
CA ASP A 121 10.05 -5.82 -24.28
C ASP A 121 9.76 -7.18 -23.62
N ALA A 122 8.57 -7.73 -23.89
CA ALA A 122 8.25 -9.10 -23.55
C ALA A 122 7.25 -9.67 -24.55
N VAL A 123 7.53 -10.88 -25.01
CA VAL A 123 6.71 -11.58 -26.00
C VAL A 123 6.25 -12.91 -25.43
N ILE A 124 4.93 -13.10 -25.38
CA ILE A 124 4.32 -14.39 -24.99
C ILE A 124 4.36 -15.30 -26.20
N ARG A 125 4.80 -16.55 -25.99
CA ARG A 125 4.78 -17.66 -26.93
C ARG A 125 3.96 -18.82 -26.35
N PRO A 126 3.51 -19.77 -27.17
CA PRO A 126 2.78 -20.93 -26.64
C PRO A 126 3.56 -21.71 -25.57
N ASP A 127 4.87 -21.73 -25.69
CA ASP A 127 5.80 -22.47 -24.85
C ASP A 127 6.54 -21.59 -23.81
N GLY A 128 6.25 -20.28 -23.67
CA GLY A 128 6.91 -19.45 -22.67
C GLY A 128 6.81 -17.94 -22.92
N VAL A 129 7.65 -17.19 -22.23
CA VAL A 129 7.80 -15.74 -22.38
C VAL A 129 9.27 -15.43 -22.64
N ILE A 130 9.53 -14.59 -23.63
CA ILE A 130 10.85 -14.01 -23.89
C ILE A 130 10.81 -12.59 -23.36
N VAL A 131 11.69 -12.25 -22.42
CA VAL A 131 11.80 -10.91 -21.82
C VAL A 131 13.11 -10.29 -22.30
N ALA A 132 13.02 -9.16 -23.00
CA ALA A 132 14.18 -8.34 -23.35
C ALA A 132 14.45 -7.36 -22.21
N ILE A 133 15.68 -7.38 -21.72
CA ILE A 133 16.13 -6.61 -20.56
C ILE A 133 17.27 -5.70 -21.00
N LYS A 134 17.23 -4.44 -20.58
CA LYS A 134 18.30 -3.47 -20.80
C LYS A 134 18.90 -3.06 -19.46
N ASN A 135 20.23 -3.16 -19.34
CA ASN A 135 20.96 -2.57 -18.23
C ASN A 135 21.08 -1.05 -18.44
N GLN A 136 20.62 -0.24 -17.49
CA GLN A 136 20.54 1.20 -17.64
C GLN A 136 21.89 1.92 -17.61
N ARG A 137 22.89 1.31 -16.98
CA ARG A 137 24.23 1.89 -16.89
C ARG A 137 25.10 1.56 -18.09
N THR A 138 25.08 0.29 -18.53
CA THR A 138 25.93 -0.21 -19.61
C THR A 138 25.25 -0.18 -20.96
N GLU A 139 23.95 0.11 -21.03
CA GLU A 139 23.11 0.05 -22.23
C GLU A 139 23.02 -1.36 -22.86
N ALA A 140 23.65 -2.37 -22.23
CA ALA A 140 23.67 -3.72 -22.74
C ALA A 140 22.28 -4.35 -22.69
N GLU A 141 21.88 -4.99 -23.78
CA GLU A 141 20.62 -5.72 -23.89
C GLU A 141 20.86 -7.22 -23.85
N ARG A 142 19.97 -7.94 -23.18
CA ARG A 142 19.93 -9.41 -23.20
C ARG A 142 18.49 -9.89 -23.20
N GLN A 143 18.29 -11.12 -23.67
CA GLN A 143 17.02 -11.81 -23.57
C GLN A 143 17.10 -12.91 -22.52
N VAL A 144 16.01 -13.09 -21.80
CA VAL A 144 15.81 -14.16 -20.82
C VAL A 144 14.49 -14.85 -21.12
N THR A 145 14.48 -16.18 -21.04
CA THR A 145 13.28 -16.99 -21.24
C THR A 145 12.70 -17.47 -19.91
N CYS A 146 11.38 -17.45 -19.78
CA CYS A 146 10.70 -17.98 -18.60
C CYS A 146 9.32 -18.57 -18.93
N LYS A 147 8.75 -19.33 -17.99
CA LYS A 147 7.38 -19.85 -18.11
C LYS A 147 6.34 -18.77 -17.77
N LEU A 148 6.62 -17.93 -16.77
CA LEU A 148 5.71 -16.92 -16.23
C LEU A 148 6.46 -15.62 -15.94
N ILE A 149 5.88 -14.47 -16.32
CA ILE A 149 6.33 -13.14 -15.89
C ILE A 149 5.38 -12.60 -14.82
N ILE A 150 5.95 -12.07 -13.73
CA ILE A 150 5.19 -11.44 -12.63
C ILE A 150 5.61 -9.99 -12.48
N GLY A 151 4.66 -9.05 -12.59
CA GLY A 151 4.90 -7.63 -12.29
C GLY A 151 4.67 -7.32 -10.81
N CYS A 152 5.76 -6.94 -10.11
CA CYS A 152 5.78 -6.36 -8.76
C CYS A 152 6.33 -4.93 -8.80
N ASP A 153 6.20 -4.26 -9.93
CA ASP A 153 6.83 -3.04 -10.40
C ASP A 153 6.03 -1.77 -10.07
N GLY A 154 5.30 -1.80 -8.97
CA GLY A 154 4.70 -0.65 -8.34
C GLY A 154 3.57 0.04 -9.11
N ALA A 155 3.31 1.28 -8.75
CA ALA A 155 2.15 2.05 -9.24
C ALA A 155 2.14 2.25 -10.76
N HIS A 156 3.30 2.50 -11.33
CA HIS A 156 3.48 2.72 -12.78
C HIS A 156 3.77 1.42 -13.56
N SER A 157 3.45 0.27 -13.02
CA SER A 157 3.76 -1.05 -13.55
C SER A 157 3.92 -1.11 -15.08
N TRP A 158 5.13 -1.43 -15.51
CA TRP A 158 5.45 -1.70 -16.91
C TRP A 158 4.73 -2.97 -17.39
N VAL A 159 4.74 -4.04 -16.57
CA VAL A 159 4.09 -5.31 -16.90
C VAL A 159 2.59 -5.10 -17.15
N ARG A 160 1.91 -4.39 -16.24
CA ARG A 160 0.48 -4.08 -16.40
C ARG A 160 0.19 -3.32 -17.69
N ARG A 161 1.01 -2.32 -18.03
CA ARG A 161 0.86 -1.50 -19.25
C ARG A 161 1.19 -2.29 -20.50
N LYS A 162 2.31 -3.00 -20.52
CA LYS A 162 2.77 -3.82 -21.64
C LYS A 162 1.70 -4.83 -22.06
N PHE A 163 1.09 -5.50 -21.10
CA PHE A 163 0.08 -6.52 -21.37
C PHE A 163 -1.37 -5.98 -21.32
N LYS A 164 -1.58 -4.67 -21.28
CA LYS A 164 -2.91 -4.03 -21.32
C LYS A 164 -3.88 -4.63 -20.31
N MET A 165 -3.48 -4.72 -19.04
CA MET A 165 -4.27 -5.36 -17.97
C MET A 165 -5.25 -4.40 -17.26
N GLY A 166 -5.42 -3.19 -17.78
CA GLY A 166 -6.27 -2.14 -17.22
C GLY A 166 -5.53 -1.26 -16.20
N HIS A 167 -6.29 -0.44 -15.49
CA HIS A 167 -5.76 0.53 -14.53
C HIS A 167 -6.40 0.35 -13.16
N PRO A 168 -5.69 0.69 -12.06
CA PRO A 168 -6.32 0.88 -10.75
C PRO A 168 -7.46 1.88 -10.83
N LYS A 169 -8.47 1.72 -9.97
CA LYS A 169 -9.67 2.56 -10.01
C LYS A 169 -9.39 4.00 -9.60
N GLU A 170 -8.42 4.19 -8.69
CA GLU A 170 -7.98 5.48 -8.18
C GLU A 170 -6.46 5.54 -8.21
N MET A 171 -5.93 6.69 -8.62
CA MET A 171 -4.53 7.03 -8.49
C MET A 171 -4.44 8.27 -7.62
N MET A 172 -3.96 8.11 -6.39
CA MET A 172 -3.80 9.21 -5.47
C MET A 172 -2.40 9.77 -5.59
N VAL A 173 -2.24 11.06 -5.26
CA VAL A 173 -0.94 11.72 -5.15
C VAL A 173 -0.57 11.77 -3.67
N GLY A 174 0.60 11.27 -3.33
CA GLY A 174 1.16 11.34 -1.98
C GLY A 174 2.37 12.24 -1.93
N PHE A 175 2.51 13.01 -0.85
CA PHE A 175 3.69 13.78 -0.51
C PHE A 175 4.10 13.46 0.92
N GLN A 176 5.40 13.41 1.18
CA GLN A 176 5.95 13.22 2.51
C GLN A 176 7.30 13.91 2.65
N ALA A 177 7.53 14.56 3.79
CA ALA A 177 8.84 15.02 4.22
C ALA A 177 9.34 14.20 5.42
N GLU A 178 10.64 13.94 5.50
CA GLU A 178 11.31 13.56 6.75
C GLU A 178 11.76 14.83 7.43
N VAL A 179 11.53 14.91 8.74
CA VAL A 179 11.75 16.14 9.52
C VAL A 179 12.38 15.85 10.87
N VAL A 180 13.01 16.88 11.44
CA VAL A 180 13.41 16.99 12.85
C VAL A 180 12.71 18.18 13.49
N GLY A 181 12.74 18.28 14.84
CA GLY A 181 12.19 19.42 15.58
C GLY A 181 10.68 19.38 15.80
N TYR A 182 10.01 18.28 15.49
CA TYR A 182 8.60 18.08 15.85
C TYR A 182 8.49 17.37 17.20
N GLU A 183 7.67 17.90 18.10
CA GLU A 183 7.39 17.29 19.39
C GLU A 183 5.99 16.67 19.42
N GLY A 184 5.93 15.35 19.39
CA GLY A 184 4.69 14.56 19.44
C GLY A 184 4.64 13.64 20.67
N LYS A 185 3.47 13.01 20.88
CA LYS A 185 3.35 11.97 21.90
C LYS A 185 4.14 10.73 21.46
N ASN A 186 5.08 10.29 22.30
CA ASN A 186 5.90 9.11 22.02
C ASN A 186 5.01 7.88 21.75
N ARG A 187 5.38 7.05 20.76
CA ARG A 187 4.66 5.86 20.28
C ARG A 187 3.25 6.14 19.74
N TRP A 188 2.91 7.38 19.44
CA TRP A 188 1.64 7.76 18.85
C TRP A 188 1.86 8.51 17.54
N LEU A 189 1.13 8.15 16.53
CA LEU A 189 1.05 8.95 15.32
C LEU A 189 -0.06 10.00 15.44
N GLU A 190 0.03 11.04 14.64
CA GLU A 190 -1.02 12.04 14.54
C GLU A 190 -1.58 12.07 13.12
N MET A 191 -2.88 12.30 13.04
CA MET A 191 -3.59 12.41 11.76
C MET A 191 -4.39 13.70 11.76
N TYR A 192 -4.38 14.41 10.64
CA TYR A 192 -5.06 15.69 10.47
C TYR A 192 -5.98 15.62 9.26
N SER A 193 -7.22 16.11 9.43
CA SER A 193 -8.23 16.09 8.38
C SER A 193 -8.70 17.50 8.07
N GLY A 194 -9.16 17.75 6.86
CA GLY A 194 -9.70 19.02 6.41
C GLY A 194 -9.38 19.31 4.95
N SER A 195 -10.21 20.11 4.30
CA SER A 195 -10.12 20.44 2.88
C SER A 195 -8.87 21.26 2.52
N GLU A 196 -8.34 22.03 3.46
CA GLU A 196 -7.12 22.83 3.28
C GLU A 196 -5.85 21.97 3.45
N ILE A 197 -5.93 20.84 4.18
CA ILE A 197 -4.81 20.02 4.59
C ILE A 197 -4.68 18.78 3.68
N ALA A 198 -5.75 18.01 3.55
CA ALA A 198 -5.76 16.75 2.82
C ALA A 198 -7.17 16.46 2.27
N PRO A 199 -7.59 17.13 1.19
CA PRO A 199 -8.96 17.03 0.67
C PRO A 199 -9.40 15.57 0.44
N GLY A 200 -10.46 15.15 1.16
CA GLY A 200 -11.04 13.81 1.07
C GLY A 200 -10.24 12.68 1.71
N PHE A 201 -9.12 13.00 2.39
CA PHE A 201 -8.26 12.06 3.08
C PHE A 201 -7.73 12.65 4.40
N PHE A 202 -6.47 12.36 4.73
CA PHE A 202 -5.80 12.86 5.92
C PHE A 202 -4.30 13.08 5.68
N ALA A 203 -3.72 13.99 6.45
CA ALA A 203 -2.30 14.12 6.63
C ALA A 203 -1.86 13.35 7.89
N TRP A 204 -0.60 13.03 7.99
CA TRP A 204 -0.02 12.30 9.12
C TRP A 204 1.26 12.92 9.63
N VAL A 205 1.53 12.72 10.91
CA VAL A 205 2.83 12.86 11.54
C VAL A 205 3.17 11.52 12.18
N ILE A 206 4.23 10.88 11.73
CA ILE A 206 4.63 9.54 12.15
C ILE A 206 6.00 9.63 12.80
N PRO A 207 6.18 9.24 14.10
CA PRO A 207 7.49 9.16 14.71
C PRO A 207 8.32 8.08 13.98
N SER A 208 9.57 8.42 13.62
CA SER A 208 10.44 7.51 12.85
C SER A 208 11.78 7.20 13.53
N GLY A 209 11.83 7.36 14.86
CA GLY A 209 13.00 7.11 15.69
C GLY A 209 13.99 8.28 15.69
N ASN A 210 14.88 8.33 16.70
CA ASN A 210 15.95 9.34 16.81
C ASN A 210 15.47 10.79 16.64
N ASP A 211 14.36 11.15 17.28
CA ASP A 211 13.72 12.47 17.21
C ASP A 211 13.35 12.94 15.80
N THR A 212 13.27 11.99 14.85
CA THR A 212 12.78 12.24 13.50
C THR A 212 11.31 11.88 13.36
N HIS A 213 10.63 12.59 12.48
CA HIS A 213 9.25 12.33 12.13
C HIS A 213 9.06 12.34 10.60
N ARG A 214 7.99 11.70 10.13
CA ARG A 214 7.54 11.76 8.75
C ARG A 214 6.23 12.50 8.72
N ILE A 215 6.21 13.68 8.10
CA ILE A 215 5.00 14.46 7.87
C ILE A 215 4.59 14.27 6.42
N GLY A 216 3.36 13.85 6.20
CA GLY A 216 2.90 13.61 4.84
C GLY A 216 1.40 13.65 4.71
N LEU A 217 0.94 13.57 3.48
CA LEU A 217 -0.47 13.51 3.14
C LEU A 217 -0.66 12.83 1.78
N TRP A 218 -1.89 12.52 1.49
CA TRP A 218 -2.32 12.15 0.17
C TRP A 218 -3.70 12.68 -0.13
N SER A 219 -3.98 12.84 -1.42
CA SER A 219 -5.29 13.23 -1.92
C SER A 219 -5.51 12.68 -3.33
N LYS A 220 -6.73 12.75 -3.80
CA LYS A 220 -7.05 12.56 -5.21
C LYS A 220 -6.79 13.84 -5.98
N ALA A 221 -6.26 13.72 -7.20
CA ALA A 221 -6.00 14.89 -8.05
C ALA A 221 -7.26 15.75 -8.29
N GLU A 222 -8.42 15.09 -8.47
CA GLU A 222 -9.70 15.78 -8.66
C GLU A 222 -10.21 16.52 -7.41
N MET A 223 -9.70 16.24 -6.23
CA MET A 223 -10.09 16.90 -4.97
C MET A 223 -9.17 18.05 -4.59
N LEU A 224 -8.05 18.21 -5.27
CA LEU A 224 -7.08 19.28 -4.98
C LEU A 224 -7.59 20.67 -5.43
N ASP A 225 -8.59 20.72 -6.29
CA ASP A 225 -9.23 21.97 -6.75
C ASP A 225 -8.24 23.06 -7.19
N GLY A 226 -7.28 22.66 -8.04
CA GLY A 226 -6.23 23.52 -8.54
C GLY A 226 -5.03 23.74 -7.62
N LYS A 227 -5.07 23.25 -6.38
CA LYS A 227 -3.93 23.25 -5.45
C LYS A 227 -2.94 22.16 -5.84
N SER A 228 -1.68 22.36 -5.55
CA SER A 228 -0.69 21.29 -5.55
C SER A 228 -0.76 20.50 -4.24
N ILE A 229 -0.22 19.28 -4.24
CA ILE A 229 -0.10 18.49 -3.00
C ILE A 229 0.83 19.20 -1.99
N LEU A 230 1.79 19.99 -2.46
CA LEU A 230 2.68 20.80 -1.63
C LEU A 230 1.94 21.97 -0.96
N ASP A 231 0.95 22.58 -1.65
CA ASP A 231 0.11 23.63 -1.04
C ASP A 231 -0.68 23.06 0.15
N CYS A 232 -1.20 21.85 0.03
CA CYS A 232 -1.88 21.15 1.13
C CYS A 232 -0.92 20.84 2.29
N TYR A 233 0.31 20.42 2.01
CA TYR A 233 1.35 20.21 3.01
C TYR A 233 1.68 21.52 3.76
N ASN A 234 1.91 22.60 3.03
CA ASN A 234 2.13 23.93 3.60
C ASN A 234 0.90 24.42 4.37
N GLY A 235 -0.30 24.06 3.92
CA GLY A 235 -1.55 24.33 4.61
C GLY A 235 -1.60 23.68 6.00
N LEU A 236 -1.09 22.46 6.18
CA LEU A 236 -0.97 21.83 7.48
C LEU A 236 0.04 22.56 8.36
N LEU A 237 1.26 22.84 7.86
CA LEU A 237 2.32 23.49 8.66
C LEU A 237 1.93 24.89 9.14
N ASN A 238 1.13 25.62 8.36
CA ASN A 238 0.71 26.98 8.66
C ASN A 238 -0.72 27.07 9.18
N HIS A 239 -1.38 25.94 9.47
CA HIS A 239 -2.77 25.92 9.89
C HIS A 239 -2.98 26.65 11.23
N PRO A 240 -3.95 27.57 11.35
CA PRO A 240 -4.12 28.39 12.55
C PRO A 240 -4.20 27.60 13.87
N LEU A 241 -4.78 26.39 13.84
CA LEU A 241 -4.92 25.54 15.03
C LEU A 241 -3.64 24.78 15.41
N TRP A 242 -2.73 24.56 14.47
CA TRP A 242 -1.61 23.63 14.70
C TRP A 242 -0.24 24.18 14.35
N LYS A 243 -0.12 25.37 13.75
CA LYS A 243 1.16 25.96 13.30
C LYS A 243 2.25 25.97 14.37
N GLU A 244 1.90 26.24 15.63
CA GLU A 244 2.83 26.28 16.76
C GLU A 244 3.54 24.92 16.96
N ARG A 245 2.87 23.80 16.60
CA ARG A 245 3.46 22.45 16.67
C ARG A 245 4.53 22.21 15.62
N PHE A 246 4.53 22.98 14.55
CA PHE A 246 5.41 22.86 13.40
C PHE A 246 6.48 23.95 13.31
N GLU A 247 6.54 24.92 14.24
CA GLU A 247 7.45 26.08 14.20
C GLU A 247 8.93 25.68 14.14
N ASN A 248 9.32 24.60 14.82
CA ASN A 248 10.70 24.14 14.88
C ASN A 248 11.02 23.05 13.85
N VAL A 249 10.07 22.71 12.98
CA VAL A 249 10.22 21.62 12.01
C VAL A 249 11.21 22.02 10.92
N GLN A 250 12.23 21.17 10.73
CA GLN A 250 13.19 21.30 9.63
C GLN A 250 13.18 20.04 8.78
N GLU A 251 13.04 20.22 7.48
CA GLU A 251 13.00 19.11 6.53
C GLU A 251 14.39 18.60 6.20
N THR A 252 14.55 17.29 6.21
CA THR A 252 15.81 16.60 5.82
C THR A 252 15.68 15.89 4.47
N ALA A 253 14.47 15.51 4.07
CA ALA A 253 14.19 14.87 2.77
C ALA A 253 12.73 15.05 2.35
N ARG A 254 12.45 14.95 1.05
CA ARG A 254 11.10 15.04 0.47
C ARG A 254 10.87 13.92 -0.52
N TYR A 255 9.63 13.45 -0.56
CA TYR A 255 9.16 12.41 -1.48
C TYR A 255 7.79 12.76 -2.01
N CYS A 256 7.57 12.47 -3.29
CA CYS A 256 6.27 12.58 -3.92
C CYS A 256 6.06 11.36 -4.80
N GLY A 257 4.87 10.77 -4.75
CA GLY A 257 4.62 9.59 -5.55
C GLY A 257 3.15 9.19 -5.61
N PRO A 258 2.80 8.36 -6.60
CA PRO A 258 1.44 7.86 -6.76
C PRO A 258 1.15 6.70 -5.81
N VAL A 259 -0.11 6.63 -5.35
CA VAL A 259 -0.64 5.52 -4.55
C VAL A 259 -1.81 4.90 -5.31
N PRO A 260 -1.63 3.69 -5.89
CA PRO A 260 -2.65 3.04 -6.70
C PRO A 260 -3.63 2.29 -5.83
N SER A 261 -4.87 2.73 -5.78
CA SER A 261 -5.96 2.09 -5.04
C SER A 261 -7.07 1.63 -5.97
N GLY A 262 -7.67 0.50 -5.63
CA GLY A 262 -8.75 -0.06 -6.43
C GLY A 262 -8.28 -1.07 -7.45
N MET A 263 -8.31 -2.31 -6.99
CA MET A 263 -7.82 -3.49 -7.70
C MET A 263 -8.31 -3.54 -9.16
N ILE A 264 -7.39 -3.80 -10.06
CA ILE A 264 -7.72 -4.04 -11.48
C ILE A 264 -8.70 -5.21 -11.62
N ARG A 265 -9.34 -5.31 -12.77
CA ARG A 265 -10.37 -6.35 -12.99
C ARG A 265 -9.81 -7.76 -12.86
N ARG A 266 -8.63 -8.02 -13.45
CA ARG A 266 -7.94 -9.31 -13.45
C ARG A 266 -6.44 -9.09 -13.28
N PRO A 267 -5.79 -9.73 -12.29
CA PRO A 267 -4.36 -9.58 -12.07
C PRO A 267 -3.53 -10.55 -12.93
N PHE A 268 -4.11 -11.14 -13.96
CA PHE A 268 -3.47 -12.16 -14.80
C PHE A 268 -3.93 -12.04 -16.26
N LYS A 269 -3.07 -12.47 -17.15
CA LYS A 269 -3.28 -12.91 -18.53
C LYS A 269 -2.51 -14.21 -18.76
N GLU A 270 -2.56 -14.75 -19.99
CA GLU A 270 -1.74 -15.90 -20.34
C GLU A 270 -0.27 -15.63 -20.00
N ARG A 271 0.37 -16.50 -19.20
CA ARG A 271 1.77 -16.42 -18.75
C ARG A 271 2.18 -15.09 -18.08
N VAL A 272 1.22 -14.32 -17.62
CA VAL A 272 1.46 -13.00 -16.99
C VAL A 272 0.63 -12.84 -15.72
N MET A 273 1.24 -12.32 -14.65
CA MET A 273 0.56 -11.93 -13.42
C MET A 273 1.07 -10.58 -12.92
N VAL A 274 0.26 -9.84 -12.15
CA VAL A 274 0.69 -8.64 -11.42
C VAL A 274 0.27 -8.73 -9.96
N LEU A 275 1.15 -8.24 -9.07
CA LEU A 275 0.99 -8.30 -7.61
C LEU A 275 1.18 -6.92 -6.98
N GLY A 276 0.65 -6.75 -5.77
CA GLY A 276 0.83 -5.53 -4.99
C GLY A 276 0.29 -4.28 -5.69
N ASP A 277 1.04 -3.20 -5.63
CA ASP A 277 0.64 -1.90 -6.22
C ASP A 277 0.50 -1.96 -7.73
N ALA A 278 1.23 -2.85 -8.42
CA ALA A 278 1.04 -3.13 -9.83
C ALA A 278 -0.39 -3.62 -10.15
N ALA A 279 -1.04 -4.27 -9.20
CA ALA A 279 -2.42 -4.72 -9.28
C ALA A 279 -3.44 -3.75 -8.63
N GLY A 280 -3.00 -2.61 -8.10
CA GLY A 280 -3.85 -1.62 -7.42
C GLY A 280 -4.28 -2.03 -6.01
N MET A 281 -3.40 -2.72 -5.27
CA MET A 281 -3.72 -3.36 -3.99
C MET A 281 -3.67 -2.41 -2.78
N ALA A 282 -3.23 -1.15 -2.93
CA ALA A 282 -3.22 -0.20 -1.82
C ALA A 282 -4.63 -0.03 -1.22
N LYS A 283 -4.74 -0.14 0.10
CA LYS A 283 -6.01 -0.03 0.83
C LYS A 283 -6.63 1.35 0.60
N PRO A 284 -7.90 1.45 0.25
CA PRO A 284 -8.53 2.75 -0.02
C PRO A 284 -8.66 3.64 1.22
N THR A 285 -8.54 3.08 2.42
CA THR A 285 -8.68 3.80 3.70
C THR A 285 -7.37 4.34 4.24
N THR A 286 -6.26 3.61 4.05
CA THR A 286 -4.96 3.91 4.67
C THR A 286 -3.80 3.94 3.68
N GLY A 287 -4.02 3.54 2.40
CA GLY A 287 -3.00 3.41 1.36
C GLY A 287 -1.94 2.34 1.56
N GLY A 288 -2.00 1.61 2.66
CA GLY A 288 -1.06 0.52 2.91
C GLY A 288 -1.18 -0.59 1.88
N GLY A 289 -0.12 -0.85 1.10
CA GLY A 289 -0.06 -1.87 0.05
C GLY A 289 0.66 -3.16 0.46
N LEU A 290 1.54 -3.13 1.47
CA LEU A 290 2.39 -4.27 1.87
C LEU A 290 1.57 -5.50 2.28
N GLY A 291 0.74 -5.37 3.31
CA GLY A 291 -0.09 -6.48 3.80
C GLY A 291 -0.98 -7.10 2.72
N PRO A 292 -1.74 -6.30 1.96
CA PRO A 292 -2.51 -6.81 0.82
C PRO A 292 -1.65 -7.51 -0.24
N GLY A 293 -0.47 -6.97 -0.60
CA GLY A 293 0.45 -7.57 -1.57
C GLY A 293 0.99 -8.91 -1.09
N PHE A 294 1.43 -8.99 0.16
CA PHE A 294 1.90 -10.25 0.78
C PHE A 294 0.78 -11.31 0.82
N LYS A 295 -0.42 -10.91 1.25
CA LYS A 295 -1.59 -11.79 1.28
C LYS A 295 -1.99 -12.29 -0.12
N GLN A 296 -1.84 -11.45 -1.15
CA GLN A 296 -2.14 -11.85 -2.52
C GLN A 296 -1.30 -13.05 -2.94
N ILE A 297 0.03 -12.97 -2.82
CA ILE A 297 0.91 -14.06 -3.25
C ILE A 297 0.80 -15.27 -2.32
N SER A 298 0.82 -15.08 -0.99
CA SER A 298 0.75 -16.20 -0.06
C SER A 298 -0.53 -17.03 -0.19
N SER A 299 -1.65 -16.40 -0.58
CA SER A 299 -2.93 -17.09 -0.78
C SER A 299 -3.02 -17.96 -2.05
N ILE A 300 -2.08 -17.80 -2.98
CA ILE A 300 -2.11 -18.47 -4.29
C ILE A 300 -0.84 -19.26 -4.59
N VAL A 301 0.23 -19.09 -3.82
CA VAL A 301 1.58 -19.58 -4.19
C VAL A 301 1.61 -21.07 -4.48
N ASP A 302 0.99 -21.92 -3.66
CA ASP A 302 1.01 -23.38 -3.86
C ASP A 302 0.33 -23.78 -5.18
N LYS A 303 -0.82 -23.15 -5.50
CA LYS A 303 -1.50 -23.39 -6.78
C LYS A 303 -0.73 -22.83 -7.96
N LEU A 304 -0.05 -21.70 -7.76
CA LEU A 304 0.77 -21.07 -8.79
C LEU A 304 1.99 -21.94 -9.13
N VAL A 305 2.67 -22.50 -8.13
CA VAL A 305 3.78 -23.43 -8.31
C VAL A 305 3.35 -24.67 -9.09
N ILE A 306 2.20 -25.25 -8.75
CA ILE A 306 1.65 -26.38 -9.51
C ILE A 306 1.38 -25.99 -10.97
N ALA A 307 0.80 -24.80 -11.19
CA ALA A 307 0.49 -24.30 -12.53
C ALA A 307 1.79 -24.10 -13.37
N VAL A 308 2.84 -23.52 -12.76
CA VAL A 308 4.15 -23.33 -13.41
C VAL A 308 4.81 -24.68 -13.74
N ASN A 309 4.84 -25.62 -12.79
CA ASN A 309 5.46 -26.94 -12.99
C ASN A 309 4.73 -27.81 -14.02
N THR A 310 3.41 -27.61 -14.19
CA THR A 310 2.60 -28.35 -15.17
C THR A 310 2.33 -27.58 -16.46
N ASP A 311 2.97 -26.42 -16.62
CA ASP A 311 2.78 -25.48 -17.74
C ASP A 311 1.31 -25.09 -18.01
N LYS A 312 0.48 -25.08 -16.95
CA LYS A 312 -0.92 -24.64 -17.00
C LYS A 312 -1.02 -23.14 -16.69
N LEU A 313 -0.62 -22.31 -17.67
CA LEU A 313 -0.47 -20.88 -17.52
C LEU A 313 -1.34 -20.06 -18.49
N THR A 314 -2.37 -20.68 -19.08
CA THR A 314 -3.39 -19.95 -19.84
C THR A 314 -4.17 -18.99 -18.94
N GLU A 315 -4.86 -18.01 -19.52
CA GLU A 315 -5.73 -17.09 -18.75
C GLU A 315 -6.79 -17.87 -17.94
N LYS A 316 -7.30 -19.00 -18.45
CA LYS A 316 -8.24 -19.87 -17.73
C LYS A 316 -7.61 -20.53 -16.52
N ASP A 317 -6.38 -21.01 -16.64
CA ASP A 317 -5.66 -21.67 -15.55
C ASP A 317 -5.32 -20.67 -14.43
N LEU A 318 -4.77 -19.51 -14.78
CA LEU A 318 -4.45 -18.45 -13.81
C LEU A 318 -5.71 -17.85 -13.15
N LYS A 319 -6.85 -17.83 -13.86
CA LYS A 319 -8.13 -17.54 -13.24
C LYS A 319 -8.48 -18.57 -12.16
N SER A 320 -8.22 -19.84 -12.40
CA SER A 320 -8.44 -20.91 -11.40
C SER A 320 -7.52 -20.75 -10.18
N VAL A 321 -6.25 -20.40 -10.39
CA VAL A 321 -5.27 -20.12 -9.33
C VAL A 321 -5.79 -19.02 -8.39
N THR A 322 -6.31 -17.92 -8.95
CA THR A 322 -6.73 -16.75 -8.18
C THR A 322 -8.17 -16.76 -7.71
N LYS A 323 -8.98 -17.74 -8.13
CA LYS A 323 -10.45 -17.78 -7.92
C LYS A 323 -10.87 -17.70 -6.45
N SER A 324 -10.12 -18.28 -5.55
CA SER A 324 -10.45 -18.31 -4.11
C SER A 324 -10.13 -17.02 -3.36
N SER A 325 -9.18 -16.22 -3.85
CA SER A 325 -8.66 -15.04 -3.14
C SER A 325 -9.03 -13.71 -3.80
N TRP A 326 -8.80 -13.56 -5.10
CA TRP A 326 -8.93 -12.29 -5.79
C TRP A 326 -10.32 -11.66 -5.71
N PRO A 327 -11.43 -12.35 -6.00
CA PRO A 327 -12.77 -11.77 -5.89
C PRO A 327 -13.11 -11.33 -4.47
N LYS A 328 -12.67 -12.10 -3.46
CA LYS A 328 -12.89 -11.78 -2.05
C LYS A 328 -12.13 -10.52 -1.63
N MET A 329 -10.85 -10.42 -1.96
CA MET A 329 -10.03 -9.25 -1.68
C MET A 329 -10.57 -8.00 -2.38
N LYS A 330 -10.98 -8.14 -3.64
CA LYS A 330 -11.57 -7.05 -4.41
C LYS A 330 -12.85 -6.52 -3.78
N LYS A 331 -13.76 -7.42 -3.40
CA LYS A 331 -15.00 -7.04 -2.72
C LYS A 331 -14.75 -6.36 -1.37
N GLU A 332 -13.75 -6.80 -0.60
CA GLU A 332 -13.35 -6.18 0.65
C GLU A 332 -12.84 -4.74 0.43
N GLN A 333 -11.99 -4.52 -0.57
CA GLN A 333 -11.52 -3.18 -0.94
C GLN A 333 -12.64 -2.26 -1.45
N GLU A 334 -13.58 -2.76 -2.24
CA GLU A 334 -14.72 -1.99 -2.73
C GLU A 334 -15.62 -1.54 -1.58
N ARG A 335 -15.85 -2.41 -0.59
CA ARG A 335 -16.58 -2.07 0.64
C ARG A 335 -15.83 -1.05 1.51
N ALA A 336 -14.53 -1.24 1.69
CA ALA A 336 -13.70 -0.30 2.44
C ALA A 336 -13.72 1.10 1.80
N ARG A 337 -13.66 1.18 0.47
CA ARG A 337 -13.78 2.44 -0.28
C ARG A 337 -15.14 3.09 -0.06
N ALA A 338 -16.23 2.34 -0.18
CA ALA A 338 -17.57 2.85 0.03
C ALA A 338 -17.76 3.43 1.45
N LEU A 339 -17.18 2.77 2.46
CA LEU A 339 -17.20 3.26 3.85
C LEU A 339 -16.34 4.52 4.02
N ARG A 340 -15.15 4.58 3.45
CA ARG A 340 -14.32 5.80 3.43
C ARG A 340 -15.08 6.97 2.82
N ASP A 341 -15.66 6.77 1.65
CA ASP A 341 -16.40 7.81 0.92
C ASP A 341 -17.62 8.32 1.69
N LEU A 342 -18.21 7.50 2.57
CA LEU A 342 -19.33 7.90 3.44
C LEU A 342 -18.90 8.62 4.72
N LEU A 343 -17.78 8.20 5.32
CA LEU A 343 -17.42 8.61 6.68
C LEU A 343 -16.32 9.67 6.72
N VAL A 344 -15.43 9.67 5.72
CA VAL A 344 -14.21 10.50 5.72
C VAL A 344 -14.13 11.42 4.51
N SER A 345 -14.41 10.92 3.30
CA SER A 345 -14.35 11.74 2.08
C SER A 345 -15.64 12.55 1.89
N THR A 346 -15.96 13.40 2.86
CA THR A 346 -17.12 14.29 2.82
C THR A 346 -16.88 15.46 1.86
N ARG A 347 -17.93 16.21 1.56
CA ARG A 347 -17.89 17.35 0.63
C ARG A 347 -17.41 18.63 1.30
N THR A 348 -17.67 18.78 2.61
CA THR A 348 -17.35 19.98 3.37
C THR A 348 -16.74 19.65 4.73
N ASP A 349 -15.95 20.58 5.27
CA ASP A 349 -15.35 20.44 6.58
C ASP A 349 -16.40 20.44 7.69
N GLU A 350 -17.53 21.18 7.53
CA GLU A 350 -18.63 21.17 8.51
C GLU A 350 -19.33 19.81 8.59
N GLU A 351 -19.42 19.07 7.49
CA GLU A 351 -19.95 17.71 7.50
C GLU A 351 -18.96 16.77 8.19
N LEU A 352 -17.66 16.92 7.92
CA LEU A 352 -16.60 16.13 8.54
C LEU A 352 -16.53 16.39 10.04
N ASP A 353 -16.61 17.65 10.48
CA ASP A 353 -16.66 18.03 11.91
C ASP A 353 -17.85 17.40 12.64
N ARG A 354 -19.01 17.34 12.01
CA ARG A 354 -20.16 16.61 12.58
C ARG A 354 -19.87 15.12 12.77
N HIS A 355 -19.11 14.51 11.89
CA HIS A 355 -18.66 13.12 12.07
C HIS A 355 -17.65 13.02 13.21
N PHE A 356 -16.68 13.93 13.27
CA PHE A 356 -15.69 13.98 14.35
C PHE A 356 -16.32 14.20 15.73
N ALA A 357 -17.30 15.08 15.85
CA ALA A 357 -18.07 15.27 17.08
C ALA A 357 -18.76 13.97 17.57
N ASN A 358 -19.13 13.07 16.65
CA ASN A 358 -19.65 11.76 16.99
C ASN A 358 -18.55 10.75 17.30
N PHE A 359 -17.44 10.77 16.57
CA PHE A 359 -16.29 9.88 16.84
C PHE A 359 -15.64 10.16 18.20
N ALA A 360 -15.64 11.42 18.65
CA ALA A 360 -15.08 11.86 19.92
C ALA A 360 -15.92 11.46 21.17
N LYS A 361 -17.11 10.89 20.99
CA LYS A 361 -17.92 10.41 22.12
C LYS A 361 -17.23 9.21 22.78
N PRO A 362 -17.15 9.14 24.14
CA PRO A 362 -16.44 8.06 24.84
C PRO A 362 -16.87 6.66 24.41
N GLU A 363 -18.18 6.42 24.28
CA GLU A 363 -18.73 5.13 23.85
C GLU A 363 -18.35 4.76 22.39
N VAL A 364 -18.10 5.76 21.55
CA VAL A 364 -17.67 5.55 20.16
C VAL A 364 -16.17 5.30 20.11
N ILE A 365 -15.37 6.00 20.90
CA ILE A 365 -13.94 5.73 21.06
C ILE A 365 -13.72 4.29 21.57
N GLU A 366 -14.48 3.87 22.58
CA GLU A 366 -14.43 2.50 23.09
C GLU A 366 -14.79 1.48 21.99
N LEU A 367 -15.82 1.74 21.21
CA LEU A 367 -16.18 0.92 20.06
C LEU A 367 -15.06 0.85 19.02
N ILE A 368 -14.44 1.99 18.70
CA ILE A 368 -13.31 2.05 17.75
C ILE A 368 -12.14 1.22 18.29
N ASN A 369 -11.80 1.35 19.57
CA ASN A 369 -10.70 0.61 20.19
C ASN A 369 -10.94 -0.90 20.29
N SER A 370 -12.20 -1.32 20.48
CA SER A 370 -12.57 -2.72 20.60
C SER A 370 -12.68 -3.49 19.28
N VAL A 371 -13.06 -2.79 18.19
CA VAL A 371 -13.32 -3.42 16.87
C VAL A 371 -12.32 -2.97 15.82
N GLY A 372 -11.62 -1.86 16.05
CA GLY A 372 -10.72 -1.23 15.07
C GLY A 372 -9.53 -2.13 14.74
N ASP A 373 -9.41 -2.47 13.45
CA ASP A 373 -8.27 -3.16 12.87
C ASP A 373 -7.88 -2.42 11.60
N ILE A 374 -6.67 -1.88 11.57
CA ILE A 374 -6.13 -1.11 10.43
C ILE A 374 -6.04 -1.96 9.15
N GLU A 375 -5.98 -3.28 9.28
CA GLU A 375 -6.00 -4.19 8.15
C GLU A 375 -7.40 -4.53 7.67
N LYS A 376 -8.39 -4.46 8.57
CA LYS A 376 -9.78 -4.83 8.30
C LYS A 376 -10.74 -3.69 8.64
N PRO A 377 -10.76 -2.59 7.89
CA PRO A 377 -11.59 -1.42 8.21
C PRO A 377 -13.11 -1.69 8.07
N VAL A 378 -13.51 -2.70 7.30
CA VAL A 378 -14.93 -2.97 7.04
C VAL A 378 -15.71 -3.35 8.30
N PRO A 379 -15.24 -4.24 9.20
CA PRO A 379 -15.93 -4.52 10.46
C PRO A 379 -16.16 -3.29 11.32
N LEU A 380 -15.16 -2.42 11.47
CA LEU A 380 -15.29 -1.16 12.20
C LEU A 380 -16.33 -0.23 11.56
N GLY A 381 -16.23 0.00 10.24
CA GLY A 381 -17.18 0.85 9.53
C GLY A 381 -18.62 0.35 9.66
N MET A 382 -18.83 -0.96 9.56
CA MET A 382 -20.16 -1.56 9.76
C MET A 382 -20.64 -1.46 11.21
N ALA A 383 -19.76 -1.59 12.20
CA ALA A 383 -20.09 -1.40 13.62
C ALA A 383 -20.52 0.05 13.90
N LEU A 384 -19.80 1.05 13.38
CA LEU A 384 -20.14 2.46 13.48
C LEU A 384 -21.51 2.76 12.89
N LEU A 385 -21.79 2.29 11.67
CA LEU A 385 -23.08 2.49 11.01
C LEU A 385 -24.26 1.84 11.76
N ARG A 386 -24.04 0.71 12.45
CA ARG A 386 -25.09 0.00 13.20
C ARG A 386 -25.30 0.56 14.59
N LYS A 387 -24.21 0.84 15.32
CA LYS A 387 -24.25 1.12 16.76
C LYS A 387 -24.33 2.62 17.09
N VAL A 388 -23.84 3.50 16.19
CA VAL A 388 -23.85 4.96 16.43
C VAL A 388 -25.12 5.58 15.84
N PRO A 389 -26.06 6.08 16.66
CA PRO A 389 -27.36 6.58 16.18
C PRO A 389 -27.23 7.71 15.13
N ALA A 390 -26.24 8.60 15.28
CA ALA A 390 -25.98 9.68 14.33
C ALA A 390 -25.68 9.20 12.89
N PHE A 391 -25.18 7.98 12.75
CA PHE A 391 -24.85 7.40 11.44
C PHE A 391 -25.95 6.53 10.84
N ARG A 392 -27.14 6.44 11.47
CA ARG A 392 -28.26 5.64 10.93
C ARG A 392 -28.70 6.07 9.53
N LYS A 393 -28.70 7.37 9.25
CA LYS A 393 -29.02 7.91 7.91
C LYS A 393 -27.95 7.46 6.89
N LEU A 394 -26.69 7.47 7.27
CA LEU A 394 -25.59 6.99 6.45
C LEU A 394 -25.64 5.46 6.26
N ALA A 395 -26.16 4.71 7.24
CA ALA A 395 -26.34 3.27 7.12
C ALA A 395 -27.28 2.88 5.98
N PHE A 396 -28.35 3.65 5.74
CA PHE A 396 -29.25 3.44 4.61
C PHE A 396 -28.51 3.70 3.27
N GLN A 397 -27.76 4.78 3.16
CA GLN A 397 -26.94 5.10 1.98
C GLN A 397 -25.85 4.03 1.75
N ALA A 398 -25.23 3.54 2.83
CA ALA A 398 -24.24 2.47 2.77
C ALA A 398 -24.86 1.15 2.29
N GLY A 399 -26.06 0.82 2.78
CA GLY A 399 -26.80 -0.37 2.36
C GLY A 399 -27.05 -0.39 0.86
N VAL A 400 -27.47 0.73 0.29
CA VAL A 400 -27.65 0.87 -1.16
C VAL A 400 -26.32 0.72 -1.90
N LYS A 401 -25.24 1.41 -1.49
CA LYS A 401 -23.93 1.31 -2.14
C LYS A 401 -23.30 -0.09 -1.99
N LEU A 402 -23.44 -0.74 -0.81
CA LEU A 402 -22.82 -2.03 -0.53
C LEU A 402 -23.59 -3.22 -1.16
N LEU A 403 -24.86 -3.04 -1.54
CA LEU A 403 -25.63 -4.04 -2.27
C LEU A 403 -25.27 -4.11 -3.76
N PHE A 404 -24.79 -2.99 -4.32
CA PHE A 404 -24.38 -2.89 -5.73
C PHE A 404 -22.87 -3.09 -5.96
N THR A 405 -22.06 -3.34 -4.92
CA THR A 405 -20.65 -3.74 -4.96
C THR A 405 -20.48 -5.15 -4.39
#